data_94b5d86b862be321d6aabdfc5fe66ea0
#
_entry.id   94b5d86b862be321d6aabdfc5fe66ea0
#
_cell.length_a   1.000
_cell.length_b   1.000
_cell.length_c   1.000
_cell.angle_alpha   90.00
_cell.angle_beta   90.00
_cell.angle_gamma   90.00
#
_symmetry.space_group_name_H-M   'P 1'
#
loop_
_entity.id
_entity.type
_entity.pdbx_description
1 polymer ?
#
loop_
_entity_poly.entity_id
_entity_poly.type
_entity_poly.pdbx_seq_one_letter_code
_entity_poly.pdbx_strand_id
1 'polypeptide(L)'
;MTSVERVAVVGTGLIGTSIAMAAVRAGETVRGFDTDPESLARAAEHSGLTPSSTLEGCVAGATVVFVCTPIPALAGLVAEVLGLAPDAIVTDVGSVKSQVMADVAARADPSHLERYIGGHPMGGSERSGPDHASASILDGAVWVLCPSDPVPVASVARLSAWVDKVGARPTPMDAERHDRLVAMVSHLPQVASTALMGLAAAEEAGEPEILLLAAGGFRDLTRLAASSPHLWSDILLANGDAIVRAIDLYIERLTRLRTLIGQREAGEVERAFGDAKQARLSLAAKPQVKAGVAVLQVPVPDRPGVLAEVTATMSEAGVNIEDLQIVHSPEGGRGTVHLTVASAAAEDAELALRERWFEPLRLA
;
A
#
# COMPACT_ATOMS: atom_id res chain seq x y z
N MET A 1 -21.28 -19.41 12.60
CA MET A 1 -21.37 -17.99 12.99
C MET A 1 -19.97 -17.58 13.44
N THR A 2 -19.29 -16.76 12.69
CA THR A 2 -18.00 -16.18 13.12
C THR A 2 -18.27 -15.29 14.32
N SER A 3 -17.55 -15.51 15.43
CA SER A 3 -17.66 -14.66 16.61
C SER A 3 -17.27 -13.22 16.26
N VAL A 4 -18.02 -12.25 16.80
CA VAL A 4 -17.69 -10.83 16.68
C VAL A 4 -16.37 -10.60 17.42
N GLU A 5 -15.37 -10.05 16.73
CA GLU A 5 -14.10 -9.70 17.35
C GLU A 5 -14.22 -8.36 18.11
N ARG A 6 -13.54 -8.26 19.23
CA ARG A 6 -13.33 -7.01 19.95
C ARG A 6 -11.95 -6.47 19.56
N VAL A 7 -11.96 -5.51 18.68
CA VAL A 7 -10.75 -4.92 18.08
C VAL A 7 -10.29 -3.73 18.91
N ALA A 8 -9.00 -3.65 19.19
CA ALA A 8 -8.37 -2.43 19.71
C ALA A 8 -7.37 -1.88 18.69
N VAL A 9 -7.40 -0.57 18.50
CA VAL A 9 -6.48 0.17 17.64
C VAL A 9 -5.70 1.16 18.50
N VAL A 10 -4.39 0.99 18.54
CA VAL A 10 -3.45 1.82 19.29
C VAL A 10 -2.64 2.64 18.28
N GLY A 11 -2.87 3.94 18.26
CA GLY A 11 -2.44 4.85 17.20
C GLY A 11 -3.53 5.07 16.15
N THR A 12 -4.14 6.25 16.15
CA THR A 12 -5.30 6.58 15.29
C THR A 12 -4.93 7.54 14.15
N GLY A 13 -3.74 7.35 13.58
CA GLY A 13 -3.34 8.00 12.33
C GLY A 13 -4.09 7.42 11.12
N LEU A 14 -3.56 7.64 9.92
CA LEU A 14 -4.14 7.17 8.65
C LEU A 14 -4.48 5.68 8.68
N ILE A 15 -3.51 4.82 8.98
CA ILE A 15 -3.67 3.36 8.90
C ILE A 15 -4.56 2.85 10.05
N GLY A 16 -4.33 3.30 11.29
CA GLY A 16 -5.14 2.85 12.42
C GLY A 16 -6.62 3.22 12.27
N THR A 17 -6.92 4.44 11.80
CA THR A 17 -8.30 4.86 11.53
C THR A 17 -8.90 4.07 10.36
N SER A 18 -8.13 3.79 9.31
CA SER A 18 -8.59 2.94 8.18
C SER A 18 -8.91 1.52 8.62
N ILE A 19 -8.10 0.93 9.51
CA ILE A 19 -8.36 -0.36 10.14
C ILE A 19 -9.65 -0.31 10.97
N ALA A 20 -9.84 0.75 11.78
CA ALA A 20 -11.05 0.93 12.57
C ALA A 20 -12.29 1.02 11.67
N MET A 21 -12.24 1.82 10.59
CA MET A 21 -13.34 1.92 9.61
C MET A 21 -13.67 0.57 8.97
N ALA A 22 -12.65 -0.17 8.55
CA ALA A 22 -12.83 -1.49 7.92
C ALA A 22 -13.40 -2.52 8.92
N ALA A 23 -12.96 -2.52 10.18
CA ALA A 23 -13.46 -3.37 11.23
C ALA A 23 -14.93 -3.06 11.56
N VAL A 24 -15.30 -1.78 11.71
CA VAL A 24 -16.69 -1.35 11.92
C VAL A 24 -17.58 -1.74 10.74
N ARG A 25 -17.11 -1.54 9.49
CA ARG A 25 -17.80 -2.00 8.28
C ARG A 25 -18.04 -3.52 8.28
N ALA A 26 -17.10 -4.28 8.84
CA ALA A 26 -17.20 -5.74 8.97
C ALA A 26 -18.05 -6.20 10.17
N GLY A 27 -18.64 -5.27 10.94
CA GLY A 27 -19.53 -5.55 12.08
C GLY A 27 -18.82 -5.83 13.39
N GLU A 28 -17.52 -5.45 13.51
CA GLU A 28 -16.74 -5.61 14.73
C GLU A 28 -16.95 -4.45 15.70
N THR A 29 -16.68 -4.67 16.98
CA THR A 29 -16.60 -3.59 17.97
C THR A 29 -15.17 -3.08 18.07
N VAL A 30 -14.98 -1.77 17.95
CA VAL A 30 -13.64 -1.17 17.91
C VAL A 30 -13.47 -0.16 19.02
N ARG A 31 -12.36 -0.26 19.76
CA ARG A 31 -11.87 0.79 20.66
C ARG A 31 -10.58 1.37 20.09
N GLY A 32 -10.37 2.67 20.31
CA GLY A 32 -9.16 3.36 19.90
C GLY A 32 -8.49 4.10 21.04
N PHE A 33 -7.16 4.17 20.97
CA PHE A 33 -6.33 5.00 21.84
C PHE A 33 -5.27 5.70 21.01
N ASP A 34 -5.05 6.98 21.33
CA ASP A 34 -3.94 7.77 20.81
C ASP A 34 -3.42 8.70 21.92
N THR A 35 -2.15 9.04 21.85
CA THR A 35 -1.54 10.03 22.74
C THR A 35 -1.94 11.47 22.37
N ASP A 36 -2.40 11.69 21.13
CA ASP A 36 -3.02 12.94 20.67
C ASP A 36 -4.55 12.84 20.76
N PRO A 37 -5.18 13.55 21.73
CA PRO A 37 -6.62 13.52 21.90
C PRO A 37 -7.41 14.07 20.70
N GLU A 38 -6.83 14.98 19.92
CA GLU A 38 -7.49 15.54 18.74
C GLU A 38 -7.51 14.50 17.60
N SER A 39 -6.41 13.79 17.40
CA SER A 39 -6.34 12.68 16.46
C SER A 39 -7.35 11.59 16.82
N LEU A 40 -7.43 11.21 18.09
CA LEU A 40 -8.39 10.22 18.59
C LEU A 40 -9.84 10.66 18.38
N ALA A 41 -10.17 11.91 18.68
CA ALA A 41 -11.53 12.44 18.50
C ALA A 41 -11.95 12.41 17.01
N ARG A 42 -11.08 12.87 16.09
CA ARG A 42 -11.33 12.83 14.66
C ARG A 42 -11.45 11.39 14.14
N ALA A 43 -10.61 10.50 14.61
CA ALA A 43 -10.69 9.07 14.25
C ALA A 43 -12.04 8.48 14.70
N ALA A 44 -12.54 8.82 15.88
CA ALA A 44 -13.84 8.37 16.37
C ALA A 44 -15.01 8.89 15.51
N GLU A 45 -14.97 10.15 15.10
CA GLU A 45 -15.97 10.74 14.20
C GLU A 45 -15.99 10.04 12.82
N HIS A 46 -14.81 9.76 12.27
CA HIS A 46 -14.68 9.19 10.92
C HIS A 46 -14.98 7.69 10.87
N SER A 47 -14.61 6.93 11.91
CA SER A 47 -14.65 5.46 11.88
C SER A 47 -15.77 4.83 12.70
N GLY A 48 -16.31 5.57 13.69
CA GLY A 48 -17.26 5.02 14.64
C GLY A 48 -16.61 4.18 15.76
N LEU A 49 -15.27 4.21 15.90
CA LEU A 49 -14.59 3.59 17.04
C LEU A 49 -14.99 4.27 18.35
N THR A 50 -14.93 3.53 19.45
CA THR A 50 -15.13 4.07 20.81
C THR A 50 -13.78 4.54 21.35
N PRO A 51 -13.58 5.84 21.61
CA PRO A 51 -12.33 6.36 22.15
C PRO A 51 -12.12 5.91 23.59
N SER A 52 -10.87 5.60 23.93
CA SER A 52 -10.43 5.29 25.30
C SER A 52 -9.42 6.33 25.76
N SER A 53 -9.54 6.76 27.02
CA SER A 53 -8.61 7.75 27.63
C SER A 53 -7.30 7.11 28.10
N THR A 54 -7.23 5.79 28.16
CA THR A 54 -6.01 5.06 28.58
C THR A 54 -5.75 3.87 27.66
N LEU A 55 -4.49 3.45 27.57
CA LEU A 55 -4.09 2.28 26.82
C LEU A 55 -4.75 1.01 27.37
N GLU A 56 -4.73 0.84 28.71
CA GLU A 56 -5.35 -0.32 29.37
C GLU A 56 -6.84 -0.40 29.05
N GLY A 57 -7.56 0.72 29.12
CA GLY A 57 -8.99 0.79 28.80
C GLY A 57 -9.28 0.44 27.35
N CYS A 58 -8.37 0.82 26.44
CA CYS A 58 -8.48 0.48 25.02
C CYS A 58 -8.38 -1.03 24.77
N VAL A 59 -7.35 -1.67 25.35
CA VAL A 59 -7.04 -3.07 25.08
C VAL A 59 -7.79 -4.05 25.99
N ALA A 60 -8.48 -3.57 27.02
CA ALA A 60 -9.20 -4.42 27.98
C ALA A 60 -10.24 -5.29 27.29
N GLY A 61 -10.05 -6.62 27.40
CA GLY A 61 -10.92 -7.64 26.79
C GLY A 61 -10.91 -7.65 25.25
N ALA A 62 -9.94 -6.98 24.61
CA ALA A 62 -9.73 -7.11 23.19
C ALA A 62 -9.37 -8.55 22.82
N THR A 63 -9.74 -8.95 21.60
CA THR A 63 -9.39 -10.26 21.03
C THR A 63 -8.32 -10.12 19.93
N VAL A 64 -8.23 -8.94 19.32
CA VAL A 64 -7.16 -8.54 18.40
C VAL A 64 -6.78 -7.10 18.67
N VAL A 65 -5.48 -6.82 18.76
CA VAL A 65 -4.95 -5.45 18.94
C VAL A 65 -4.03 -5.10 17.80
N PHE A 66 -4.29 -3.97 17.15
CA PHE A 66 -3.45 -3.37 16.12
C PHE A 66 -2.66 -2.20 16.69
N VAL A 67 -1.33 -2.29 16.67
CA VAL A 67 -0.43 -1.20 17.08
C VAL A 67 0.01 -0.43 15.83
N CYS A 68 -0.51 0.78 15.69
CA CYS A 68 -0.44 1.60 14.47
C CYS A 68 0.35 2.90 14.70
N THR A 69 1.47 2.80 15.38
CA THR A 69 2.33 3.93 15.73
C THR A 69 3.60 3.98 14.87
N PRO A 70 4.34 5.11 14.86
CA PRO A 70 5.64 5.20 14.19
C PRO A 70 6.63 4.10 14.64
N ILE A 71 7.51 3.66 13.72
CA ILE A 71 8.46 2.58 13.94
C ILE A 71 9.24 2.69 15.26
N PRO A 72 9.79 3.86 15.66
CA PRO A 72 10.54 3.97 16.90
C PRO A 72 9.75 3.64 18.17
N ALA A 73 8.44 3.80 18.15
CA ALA A 73 7.55 3.51 19.29
C ALA A 73 7.00 2.08 19.29
N LEU A 74 6.99 1.39 18.12
CA LEU A 74 6.30 0.11 17.95
C LEU A 74 6.74 -0.94 18.95
N ALA A 75 8.03 -1.21 19.07
CA ALA A 75 8.51 -2.33 19.87
C ALA A 75 8.17 -2.18 21.36
N GLY A 76 8.32 -0.98 21.91
CA GLY A 76 7.97 -0.70 23.30
C GLY A 76 6.47 -0.85 23.55
N LEU A 77 5.67 -0.30 22.65
CA LEU A 77 4.22 -0.33 22.80
C LEU A 77 3.62 -1.73 22.57
N VAL A 78 4.14 -2.49 21.61
CA VAL A 78 3.75 -3.89 21.40
C VAL A 78 4.05 -4.72 22.66
N ALA A 79 5.24 -4.57 23.27
CA ALA A 79 5.60 -5.28 24.49
C ALA A 79 4.67 -4.93 25.66
N GLU A 80 4.32 -3.64 25.82
CA GLU A 80 3.37 -3.17 26.83
C GLU A 80 1.97 -3.75 26.61
N VAL A 81 1.46 -3.69 25.36
CA VAL A 81 0.15 -4.22 24.98
C VAL A 81 0.07 -5.73 25.20
N LEU A 82 1.12 -6.49 24.92
CA LEU A 82 1.20 -7.92 25.18
C LEU A 82 1.03 -8.25 26.67
N GLY A 83 1.52 -7.38 27.57
CA GLY A 83 1.32 -7.49 29.01
C GLY A 83 -0.10 -7.12 29.46
N LEU A 84 -0.74 -6.15 28.82
CA LEU A 84 -2.06 -5.64 29.19
C LEU A 84 -3.23 -6.44 28.62
N ALA A 85 -3.02 -7.15 27.49
CA ALA A 85 -4.06 -7.88 26.76
C ALA A 85 -3.73 -9.38 26.66
N PRO A 86 -3.87 -10.17 27.76
CA PRO A 86 -3.40 -11.57 27.84
C PRO A 86 -4.12 -12.52 26.88
N ASP A 87 -5.33 -12.19 26.43
CA ASP A 87 -6.16 -13.04 25.56
C ASP A 87 -6.15 -12.61 24.09
N ALA A 88 -5.46 -11.51 23.77
CA ALA A 88 -5.47 -10.92 22.44
C ALA A 88 -4.32 -11.43 21.57
N ILE A 89 -4.60 -11.57 20.25
CA ILE A 89 -3.54 -11.53 19.23
C ILE A 89 -3.14 -10.07 19.07
N VAL A 90 -1.85 -9.79 19.17
CA VAL A 90 -1.28 -8.45 18.97
C VAL A 90 -0.52 -8.43 17.64
N THR A 91 -0.78 -7.44 16.84
CA THR A 91 -0.08 -7.20 15.56
C THR A 91 0.24 -5.72 15.41
N ASP A 92 1.31 -5.44 14.70
CA ASP A 92 1.66 -4.07 14.31
C ASP A 92 1.35 -3.84 12.82
N VAL A 93 1.56 -2.62 12.35
CA VAL A 93 1.37 -2.23 10.94
C VAL A 93 2.61 -1.59 10.32
N GLY A 94 3.76 -1.74 10.97
CA GLY A 94 5.01 -1.11 10.53
C GLY A 94 5.47 -1.60 9.16
N SER A 95 6.13 -0.72 8.42
CA SER A 95 6.66 -1.02 7.08
C SER A 95 7.95 -1.84 7.10
N VAL A 96 8.54 -2.09 8.27
CA VAL A 96 9.76 -2.90 8.48
C VAL A 96 9.45 -3.94 9.54
N LYS A 97 9.90 -5.18 9.35
CA LYS A 97 9.55 -6.29 10.23
C LYS A 97 10.72 -6.82 11.05
N SER A 98 11.86 -7.13 10.44
CA SER A 98 12.95 -7.83 11.12
C SER A 98 13.43 -7.10 12.37
N GLN A 99 13.74 -5.81 12.25
CA GLN A 99 14.21 -5.01 13.38
C GLN A 99 13.13 -4.84 14.45
N VAL A 100 11.89 -4.51 14.02
CA VAL A 100 10.77 -4.31 14.95
C VAL A 100 10.48 -5.58 15.75
N MET A 101 10.45 -6.75 15.09
CA MET A 101 10.18 -8.03 15.77
C MET A 101 11.32 -8.43 16.71
N ALA A 102 12.57 -8.18 16.33
CA ALA A 102 13.71 -8.42 17.21
C ALA A 102 13.66 -7.52 18.46
N ASP A 103 13.31 -6.24 18.28
CA ASP A 103 13.19 -5.28 19.38
C ASP A 103 12.00 -5.60 20.30
N VAL A 104 10.88 -6.13 19.75
CA VAL A 104 9.75 -6.65 20.54
C VAL A 104 10.20 -7.85 21.36
N ALA A 105 10.88 -8.81 20.75
CA ALA A 105 11.36 -10.00 21.43
C ALA A 105 12.37 -9.69 22.56
N ALA A 106 13.15 -8.61 22.40
CA ALA A 106 14.08 -8.15 23.43
C ALA A 106 13.40 -7.44 24.62
N ARG A 107 12.16 -6.96 24.47
CA ARG A 107 11.44 -6.13 25.46
C ARG A 107 10.28 -6.86 26.14
N ALA A 108 9.58 -7.71 25.37
CA ALA A 108 8.41 -8.43 25.88
C ALA A 108 8.82 -9.63 26.75
N ASP A 109 7.91 -10.05 27.64
CA ASP A 109 8.05 -11.35 28.29
C ASP A 109 8.03 -12.45 27.22
N PRO A 110 9.00 -13.39 27.22
CA PRO A 110 9.04 -14.46 26.23
C PRO A 110 7.76 -15.31 26.15
N SER A 111 7.05 -15.47 27.29
CA SER A 111 5.77 -16.20 27.32
C SER A 111 4.63 -15.49 26.59
N HIS A 112 4.77 -14.19 26.31
CA HIS A 112 3.78 -13.40 25.59
C HIS A 112 3.97 -13.41 24.07
N LEU A 113 5.16 -13.80 23.57
CA LEU A 113 5.51 -13.76 22.16
C LEU A 113 4.67 -14.70 21.29
N GLU A 114 4.07 -15.76 21.86
CA GLU A 114 3.12 -16.63 21.15
C GLU A 114 1.87 -15.91 20.62
N ARG A 115 1.63 -14.68 21.07
CA ARG A 115 0.47 -13.87 20.68
C ARG A 115 0.83 -12.70 19.77
N TYR A 116 2.12 -12.53 19.41
CA TYR A 116 2.57 -11.45 18.56
C TYR A 116 2.83 -11.92 17.13
N ILE A 117 2.20 -11.30 16.17
CA ILE A 117 2.40 -11.52 14.73
C ILE A 117 2.73 -10.18 14.09
N GLY A 118 3.94 -10.03 13.57
CA GLY A 118 4.31 -8.82 12.83
C GLY A 118 3.40 -8.63 11.62
N GLY A 119 2.90 -7.43 11.40
CA GLY A 119 1.98 -7.11 10.30
C GLY A 119 2.48 -5.94 9.46
N HIS A 120 2.11 -5.92 8.17
CA HIS A 120 2.32 -4.78 7.29
C HIS A 120 1.24 -4.75 6.20
N PRO A 121 0.20 -3.91 6.32
CA PRO A 121 -0.72 -3.66 5.22
C PRO A 121 0.00 -2.86 4.13
N MET A 122 0.12 -3.45 2.93
CA MET A 122 0.73 -2.81 1.76
C MET A 122 -0.26 -1.83 1.12
N GLY A 123 -0.72 -0.88 1.91
CA GLY A 123 -1.65 0.17 1.55
C GLY A 123 -1.29 1.45 2.28
N GLY A 124 -1.65 2.57 1.71
CA GLY A 124 -1.36 3.88 2.29
C GLY A 124 -1.40 4.98 1.23
N SER A 125 -1.19 6.19 1.68
CA SER A 125 -0.99 7.34 0.80
C SER A 125 0.17 8.19 1.36
N GLU A 126 0.61 9.16 0.58
CA GLU A 126 1.56 10.19 1.01
C GLU A 126 0.99 11.14 2.07
N ARG A 127 -0.31 11.03 2.36
CA ARG A 127 -1.02 11.83 3.35
C ARG A 127 -0.95 11.18 4.73
N SER A 128 -1.12 11.96 5.78
CA SER A 128 -1.10 11.50 7.16
C SER A 128 -2.34 11.98 7.92
N GLY A 129 -2.62 11.34 9.07
CA GLY A 129 -3.72 11.71 9.95
C GLY A 129 -5.06 11.00 9.64
N PRO A 130 -6.00 11.04 10.59
CA PRO A 130 -7.30 10.37 10.48
C PRO A 130 -8.20 10.93 9.39
N ASP A 131 -8.07 12.22 9.04
CA ASP A 131 -8.90 12.89 8.03
C ASP A 131 -8.73 12.32 6.62
N HIS A 132 -7.65 11.61 6.38
CA HIS A 132 -7.35 10.96 5.10
C HIS A 132 -7.59 9.44 5.11
N ALA A 133 -8.10 8.93 6.23
CA ALA A 133 -8.39 7.51 6.39
C ALA A 133 -9.57 7.07 5.53
N SER A 134 -9.49 5.84 5.05
CA SER A 134 -10.58 5.19 4.34
C SER A 134 -10.49 3.68 4.51
N ALA A 135 -11.61 3.02 4.75
CA ALA A 135 -11.66 1.56 4.75
C ALA A 135 -11.20 0.95 3.42
N SER A 136 -11.37 1.69 2.31
CA SER A 136 -10.97 1.23 0.97
C SER A 136 -9.45 1.15 0.77
N ILE A 137 -8.65 1.76 1.62
CA ILE A 137 -7.17 1.59 1.59
C ILE A 137 -6.77 0.12 1.73
N LEU A 138 -7.58 -0.66 2.45
CA LEU A 138 -7.35 -2.08 2.70
C LEU A 138 -7.95 -2.99 1.61
N ASP A 139 -8.90 -2.51 0.82
CA ASP A 139 -9.63 -3.32 -0.15
C ASP A 139 -8.68 -3.88 -1.23
N GLY A 140 -8.48 -5.19 -1.22
CA GLY A 140 -7.57 -5.91 -2.10
C GLY A 140 -6.08 -5.70 -1.81
N ALA A 141 -5.71 -4.90 -0.81
CA ALA A 141 -4.34 -4.67 -0.42
C ALA A 141 -3.71 -5.97 0.10
N VAL A 142 -2.46 -6.23 -0.26
CA VAL A 142 -1.67 -7.29 0.38
C VAL A 142 -1.41 -6.89 1.83
N TRP A 143 -1.71 -7.78 2.77
CA TRP A 143 -1.34 -7.59 4.16
C TRP A 143 -0.35 -8.69 4.55
N VAL A 144 0.92 -8.30 4.65
CA VAL A 144 1.95 -9.24 5.05
C VAL A 144 1.79 -9.56 6.53
N LEU A 145 1.87 -10.85 6.86
CA LEU A 145 1.90 -11.37 8.22
C LEU A 145 3.21 -12.12 8.42
N CYS A 146 3.96 -11.73 9.43
CA CYS A 146 5.25 -12.32 9.78
C CYS A 146 5.13 -13.05 11.12
N PRO A 147 4.64 -14.29 11.14
CA PRO A 147 4.68 -15.13 12.34
C PRO A 147 6.12 -15.56 12.60
N SER A 148 6.48 -15.68 13.88
CA SER A 148 7.73 -16.29 14.34
C SER A 148 7.43 -17.33 15.41
N ASP A 149 8.35 -18.24 15.68
CA ASP A 149 8.23 -19.11 16.85
C ASP A 149 8.19 -18.26 18.14
N PRO A 150 7.31 -18.55 19.10
CA PRO A 150 6.44 -19.71 19.23
C PRO A 150 4.96 -19.50 18.83
N VAL A 151 4.65 -18.61 17.85
CA VAL A 151 3.25 -18.29 17.48
C VAL A 151 2.51 -19.53 16.96
N PRO A 152 1.36 -19.91 17.55
CA PRO A 152 0.57 -21.04 17.09
C PRO A 152 -0.01 -20.79 15.69
N VAL A 153 -0.04 -21.84 14.85
CA VAL A 153 -0.66 -21.79 13.50
C VAL A 153 -2.12 -21.33 13.57
N ALA A 154 -2.84 -21.70 14.63
CA ALA A 154 -4.23 -21.27 14.82
C ALA A 154 -4.36 -19.74 14.98
N SER A 155 -3.41 -19.09 15.65
CA SER A 155 -3.37 -17.62 15.81
C SER A 155 -3.13 -16.94 14.47
N VAL A 156 -2.20 -17.47 13.65
CA VAL A 156 -1.94 -16.98 12.29
C VAL A 156 -3.18 -17.15 11.42
N ALA A 157 -3.83 -18.30 11.46
CA ALA A 157 -5.04 -18.56 10.69
C ALA A 157 -6.20 -17.63 11.10
N ARG A 158 -6.36 -17.36 12.41
CA ARG A 158 -7.38 -16.42 12.92
C ARG A 158 -7.13 -14.99 12.44
N LEU A 159 -5.89 -14.51 12.57
CA LEU A 159 -5.55 -13.16 12.08
C LEU A 159 -5.70 -13.08 10.57
N SER A 160 -5.30 -14.12 9.82
CA SER A 160 -5.48 -14.17 8.36
C SER A 160 -6.97 -14.10 7.97
N ALA A 161 -7.82 -14.85 8.66
CA ALA A 161 -9.29 -14.80 8.42
C ALA A 161 -9.87 -13.41 8.73
N TRP A 162 -9.36 -12.72 9.75
CA TRP A 162 -9.75 -11.36 10.06
C TRP A 162 -9.30 -10.37 8.97
N VAL A 163 -8.06 -10.48 8.51
CA VAL A 163 -7.51 -9.66 7.42
C VAL A 163 -8.33 -9.83 6.13
N ASP A 164 -8.69 -11.07 5.80
CA ASP A 164 -9.55 -11.37 4.64
C ASP A 164 -10.96 -10.79 4.81
N LYS A 165 -11.53 -10.89 6.01
CA LYS A 165 -12.86 -10.34 6.33
C LYS A 165 -12.95 -8.83 6.12
N VAL A 166 -11.87 -8.06 6.37
CA VAL A 166 -11.86 -6.61 6.16
C VAL A 166 -11.50 -6.21 4.72
N GLY A 167 -11.33 -7.18 3.83
CA GLY A 167 -11.14 -6.97 2.39
C GLY A 167 -9.68 -6.94 1.95
N ALA A 168 -8.72 -7.16 2.85
CA ALA A 168 -7.30 -7.27 2.53
C ALA A 168 -6.90 -8.73 2.25
N ARG A 169 -5.70 -8.95 1.68
CA ARG A 169 -5.19 -10.27 1.30
C ARG A 169 -4.07 -10.69 2.24
N PRO A 170 -4.29 -11.61 3.19
CA PRO A 170 -3.24 -12.08 4.08
C PRO A 170 -2.16 -12.83 3.30
N THR A 171 -0.90 -12.47 3.53
CA THR A 171 0.25 -13.06 2.84
C THR A 171 1.32 -13.38 3.88
N PRO A 172 1.32 -14.60 4.45
CA PRO A 172 2.33 -15.00 5.41
C PRO A 172 3.72 -15.13 4.77
N MET A 173 4.74 -14.58 5.42
CA MET A 173 6.15 -14.77 5.06
C MET A 173 7.06 -14.45 6.26
N ASP A 174 8.32 -14.85 6.17
CA ASP A 174 9.31 -14.45 7.17
C ASP A 174 9.68 -12.97 7.08
N ALA A 175 10.09 -12.39 8.22
CA ALA A 175 10.38 -10.96 8.34
C ALA A 175 11.55 -10.51 7.46
N GLU A 176 12.62 -11.31 7.37
CA GLU A 176 13.78 -10.96 6.54
C GLU A 176 13.43 -10.96 5.05
N ARG A 177 12.63 -11.94 4.62
CA ARG A 177 12.15 -11.99 3.24
C ARG A 177 11.28 -10.78 2.93
N HIS A 178 10.35 -10.42 3.84
CA HIS A 178 9.55 -9.20 3.73
C HIS A 178 10.44 -7.99 3.52
N ASP A 179 11.41 -7.76 4.41
CA ASP A 179 12.26 -6.58 4.40
C ASP A 179 13.12 -6.47 3.13
N ARG A 180 13.62 -7.61 2.61
CA ARG A 180 14.31 -7.64 1.31
C ARG A 180 13.39 -7.29 0.14
N LEU A 181 12.14 -7.79 0.15
CA LEU A 181 11.19 -7.53 -0.94
C LEU A 181 10.75 -6.06 -0.94
N VAL A 182 10.37 -5.50 0.22
CA VAL A 182 9.95 -4.10 0.29
C VAL A 182 11.11 -3.13 0.06
N ALA A 183 12.36 -3.51 0.40
CA ALA A 183 13.54 -2.74 0.03
C ALA A 183 13.61 -2.53 -1.50
N MET A 184 13.30 -3.55 -2.29
CA MET A 184 13.35 -3.48 -3.75
C MET A 184 12.16 -2.74 -4.37
N VAL A 185 10.92 -2.96 -3.87
CA VAL A 185 9.71 -2.49 -4.57
C VAL A 185 9.11 -1.21 -3.97
N SER A 186 9.58 -0.78 -2.80
CA SER A 186 9.09 0.40 -2.09
C SER A 186 10.24 1.36 -1.71
N HIS A 187 11.23 0.88 -0.95
CA HIS A 187 12.25 1.76 -0.38
C HIS A 187 13.26 2.25 -1.44
N LEU A 188 13.74 1.38 -2.33
CA LEU A 188 14.60 1.79 -3.43
C LEU A 188 13.93 2.81 -4.38
N PRO A 189 12.66 2.65 -4.81
CA PRO A 189 11.96 3.69 -5.56
C PRO A 189 11.91 5.04 -4.86
N GLN A 190 11.70 5.06 -3.54
CA GLN A 190 11.72 6.30 -2.75
C GLN A 190 13.10 6.95 -2.77
N VAL A 191 14.16 6.17 -2.52
CA VAL A 191 15.56 6.66 -2.54
C VAL A 191 15.91 7.18 -3.93
N ALA A 192 15.57 6.45 -4.99
CA ALA A 192 15.84 6.86 -6.36
C ALA A 192 15.11 8.16 -6.75
N SER A 193 13.83 8.27 -6.36
CA SER A 193 13.03 9.50 -6.55
C SER A 193 13.65 10.70 -5.84
N THR A 194 14.04 10.53 -4.58
CA THR A 194 14.67 11.58 -3.78
C THR A 194 16.02 11.99 -4.35
N ALA A 195 16.85 11.01 -4.75
CA ALA A 195 18.16 11.28 -5.34
C ALA A 195 18.06 12.01 -6.69
N LEU A 196 17.10 11.60 -7.55
CA LEU A 196 16.87 12.24 -8.85
C LEU A 196 16.39 13.69 -8.69
N MET A 197 15.45 13.93 -7.77
CA MET A 197 14.97 15.29 -7.49
C MET A 197 16.07 16.17 -6.88
N GLY A 198 16.85 15.61 -5.94
CA GLY A 198 17.98 16.30 -5.31
C GLY A 198 19.07 16.67 -6.31
N LEU A 199 19.36 15.78 -7.29
CA LEU A 199 20.31 16.08 -8.36
C LEU A 199 19.81 17.25 -9.21
N ALA A 200 18.56 17.23 -9.68
CA ALA A 200 17.99 18.30 -10.49
C ALA A 200 17.98 19.65 -9.74
N ALA A 201 17.62 19.64 -8.46
CA ALA A 201 17.62 20.85 -7.63
C ALA A 201 19.02 21.41 -7.39
N ALA A 202 20.05 20.56 -7.29
CA ALA A 202 21.43 21.02 -7.15
C ALA A 202 21.96 21.69 -8.42
N GLU A 203 21.60 21.17 -9.60
CA GLU A 203 22.02 21.73 -10.90
C GLU A 203 21.21 22.99 -11.28
N GLU A 204 20.00 23.19 -10.74
CA GLU A 204 19.16 24.38 -11.01
C GLU A 204 19.88 25.70 -10.69
N ALA A 205 20.79 25.71 -9.72
CA ALA A 205 21.55 26.91 -9.36
C ALA A 205 22.46 27.42 -10.51
N GLY A 206 22.90 26.53 -11.40
CA GLY A 206 23.70 26.86 -12.59
C GLY A 206 22.90 26.92 -13.89
N GLU A 207 21.81 26.17 -13.97
CA GLU A 207 20.97 25.96 -15.15
C GLU A 207 19.48 26.04 -14.78
N PRO A 208 18.90 27.24 -14.62
CA PRO A 208 17.52 27.43 -14.15
C PRO A 208 16.44 26.74 -15.01
N GLU A 209 16.77 26.44 -16.27
CA GLU A 209 15.88 25.78 -17.20
C GLU A 209 15.64 24.30 -16.89
N ILE A 210 16.44 23.67 -16.05
CA ILE A 210 16.32 22.23 -15.71
C ILE A 210 14.88 21.92 -15.20
N LEU A 211 14.41 22.65 -14.20
CA LEU A 211 13.07 22.43 -13.65
C LEU A 211 11.97 22.98 -14.57
N LEU A 212 12.25 23.98 -15.38
CA LEU A 212 11.32 24.48 -16.42
C LEU A 212 11.05 23.40 -17.46
N LEU A 213 12.05 22.61 -17.84
CA LEU A 213 11.95 21.53 -18.82
C LEU A 213 11.41 20.21 -18.21
N ALA A 214 11.17 20.17 -16.91
CA ALA A 214 10.65 18.99 -16.21
C ALA A 214 9.22 18.64 -16.68
N ALA A 215 9.11 17.69 -17.60
CA ALA A 215 7.87 17.19 -18.16
C ALA A 215 7.29 16.01 -17.33
N GLY A 216 6.22 15.38 -17.84
CA GLY A 216 5.47 14.32 -17.14
C GLY A 216 6.34 13.19 -16.60
N GLY A 217 7.25 12.64 -17.42
CA GLY A 217 8.14 11.56 -16.99
C GLY A 217 9.01 11.89 -15.78
N PHE A 218 9.55 13.13 -15.72
CA PHE A 218 10.32 13.58 -14.56
C PHE A 218 9.41 13.71 -13.31
N ARG A 219 8.25 14.33 -13.46
CA ARG A 219 7.27 14.50 -12.36
C ARG A 219 6.81 13.17 -11.79
N ASP A 220 6.53 12.20 -12.66
CA ASP A 220 6.11 10.85 -12.24
C ASP A 220 7.21 10.15 -11.45
N LEU A 221 8.46 10.18 -11.93
CA LEU A 221 9.60 9.57 -11.26
C LEU A 221 9.99 10.25 -9.95
N THR A 222 9.75 11.56 -9.82
CA THR A 222 10.11 12.33 -8.61
C THR A 222 8.94 12.57 -7.66
N ARG A 223 7.75 12.06 -7.94
CA ARG A 223 6.55 12.24 -7.11
C ARG A 223 6.76 11.80 -5.66
N LEU A 224 7.46 10.68 -5.45
CA LEU A 224 7.72 10.15 -4.12
C LEU A 224 8.65 11.05 -3.29
N ALA A 225 9.46 11.91 -3.91
CA ALA A 225 10.35 12.83 -3.18
C ALA A 225 9.59 13.87 -2.31
N ALA A 226 8.28 14.02 -2.51
CA ALA A 226 7.41 14.87 -1.68
C ALA A 226 6.92 14.20 -0.38
N SER A 227 7.30 12.95 -0.12
CA SER A 227 6.89 12.21 1.08
C SER A 227 7.53 12.78 2.35
N SER A 228 6.94 12.45 3.53
CA SER A 228 7.42 12.90 4.83
C SER A 228 8.88 12.48 5.11
N PRO A 229 9.80 13.44 5.33
CA PRO A 229 11.20 13.09 5.61
C PRO A 229 11.36 12.29 6.91
N HIS A 230 10.57 12.59 7.92
CA HIS A 230 10.64 11.91 9.23
C HIS A 230 10.25 10.43 9.09
N LEU A 231 9.11 10.15 8.47
CA LEU A 231 8.66 8.78 8.24
C LEU A 231 9.70 7.96 7.47
N TRP A 232 10.26 8.55 6.40
CA TRP A 232 11.23 7.85 5.57
C TRP A 232 12.58 7.67 6.23
N SER A 233 13.01 8.61 7.08
CA SER A 233 14.21 8.43 7.92
C SER A 233 14.08 7.19 8.80
N ASP A 234 12.93 7.02 9.49
CA ASP A 234 12.68 5.86 10.34
C ASP A 234 12.70 4.55 9.55
N ILE A 235 12.04 4.52 8.39
CA ILE A 235 12.00 3.33 7.51
C ILE A 235 13.39 2.97 7.00
N LEU A 236 14.12 3.96 6.46
CA LEU A 236 15.42 3.73 5.83
C LEU A 236 16.46 3.25 6.85
N LEU A 237 16.44 3.78 8.07
CA LEU A 237 17.35 3.36 9.12
C LEU A 237 17.01 1.98 9.67
N ALA A 238 15.73 1.66 9.82
CA ALA A 238 15.29 0.37 10.34
C ALA A 238 15.45 -0.81 9.35
N ASN A 239 15.52 -0.53 8.03
CA ASN A 239 15.77 -1.55 6.99
C ASN A 239 17.09 -1.32 6.23
N GLY A 240 18.05 -0.68 6.88
CA GLY A 240 19.28 -0.17 6.23
C GLY A 240 20.03 -1.21 5.41
N ASP A 241 20.31 -2.39 5.96
CA ASP A 241 21.08 -3.43 5.29
C ASP A 241 20.43 -3.94 3.99
N ALA A 242 19.11 -4.14 3.99
CA ALA A 242 18.40 -4.57 2.79
C ALA A 242 18.34 -3.47 1.74
N ILE A 243 18.20 -2.22 2.18
CA ILE A 243 18.16 -1.04 1.30
C ILE A 243 19.51 -0.79 0.65
N VAL A 244 20.60 -0.85 1.41
CA VAL A 244 21.95 -0.69 0.87
C VAL A 244 22.22 -1.73 -0.22
N ARG A 245 21.89 -3.00 0.03
CA ARG A 245 21.98 -4.05 -1.02
C ARG A 245 21.15 -3.74 -2.25
N ALA A 246 19.92 -3.23 -2.08
CA ALA A 246 19.07 -2.86 -3.21
C ALA A 246 19.63 -1.67 -4.00
N ILE A 247 20.24 -0.68 -3.31
CA ILE A 247 20.93 0.45 -3.93
C ILE A 247 22.15 -0.03 -4.72
N ASP A 248 22.97 -0.92 -4.17
CA ASP A 248 24.15 -1.46 -4.86
C ASP A 248 23.75 -2.15 -6.17
N LEU A 249 22.72 -2.97 -6.17
CA LEU A 249 22.16 -3.59 -7.39
C LEU A 249 21.68 -2.55 -8.40
N TYR A 250 21.07 -1.48 -7.93
CA TYR A 250 20.60 -0.39 -8.79
C TYR A 250 21.75 0.39 -9.41
N ILE A 251 22.80 0.70 -8.62
CA ILE A 251 24.05 1.32 -9.10
C ILE A 251 24.72 0.45 -10.17
N GLU A 252 24.79 -0.87 -9.96
CA GLU A 252 25.31 -1.81 -10.95
C GLU A 252 24.54 -1.71 -12.29
N ARG A 253 23.21 -1.68 -12.23
CA ARG A 253 22.34 -1.54 -13.42
C ARG A 253 22.55 -0.21 -14.13
N LEU A 254 22.64 0.89 -13.38
CA LEU A 254 22.92 2.23 -13.95
C LEU A 254 24.31 2.28 -14.56
N THR A 255 25.31 1.69 -13.92
CA THR A 255 26.70 1.64 -14.42
C THR A 255 26.77 0.86 -15.73
N ARG A 256 26.07 -0.27 -15.84
CA ARG A 256 25.96 -1.03 -17.10
C ARG A 256 25.34 -0.17 -18.21
N LEU A 257 24.18 0.46 -17.95
CA LEU A 257 23.54 1.33 -18.95
C LEU A 257 24.44 2.49 -19.36
N ARG A 258 25.12 3.14 -18.41
CA ARG A 258 26.09 4.20 -18.69
C ARG A 258 27.19 3.72 -19.64
N THR A 259 27.70 2.51 -19.42
CA THR A 259 28.75 1.91 -20.27
C THR A 259 28.25 1.68 -21.68
N LEU A 260 27.07 1.04 -21.84
CA LEU A 260 26.49 0.78 -23.15
C LEU A 260 26.20 2.06 -23.95
N ILE A 261 25.72 3.09 -23.27
CA ILE A 261 25.46 4.42 -23.88
C ILE A 261 26.79 5.05 -24.31
N GLY A 262 27.81 5.02 -23.43
CA GLY A 262 29.12 5.59 -23.74
C GLY A 262 29.84 4.90 -24.89
N GLN A 263 29.65 3.59 -25.05
CA GLN A 263 30.18 2.78 -26.15
C GLN A 263 29.31 2.81 -27.41
N ARG A 264 28.13 3.46 -27.35
CA ARG A 264 27.16 3.56 -28.45
C ARG A 264 26.66 2.18 -28.94
N GLU A 265 26.54 1.23 -28.05
CA GLU A 265 26.08 -0.14 -28.31
C GLU A 265 24.54 -0.17 -28.49
N ALA A 266 24.06 0.35 -29.64
CA ALA A 266 22.64 0.55 -29.90
C ALA A 266 21.79 -0.70 -29.69
N GLY A 267 22.26 -1.87 -30.18
CA GLY A 267 21.52 -3.14 -30.05
C GLY A 267 21.40 -3.62 -28.60
N GLU A 268 22.44 -3.41 -27.76
CA GLU A 268 22.38 -3.78 -26.35
C GLU A 268 21.50 -2.81 -25.55
N VAL A 269 21.53 -1.52 -25.87
CA VAL A 269 20.65 -0.52 -25.28
C VAL A 269 19.18 -0.86 -25.60
N GLU A 270 18.88 -1.09 -26.88
CA GLU A 270 17.52 -1.48 -27.32
C GLU A 270 17.01 -2.73 -26.61
N ARG A 271 17.87 -3.75 -26.47
CA ARG A 271 17.53 -4.99 -25.74
C ARG A 271 17.22 -4.71 -24.28
N ALA A 272 18.05 -3.93 -23.57
CA ALA A 272 17.83 -3.61 -22.17
C ALA A 272 16.51 -2.85 -21.92
N PHE A 273 16.14 -1.93 -22.81
CA PHE A 273 14.87 -1.23 -22.76
C PHE A 273 13.69 -2.14 -23.13
N GLY A 274 13.88 -3.03 -24.10
CA GLY A 274 12.89 -4.04 -24.49
C GLY A 274 12.55 -5.00 -23.35
N ASP A 275 13.56 -5.51 -22.65
CA ASP A 275 13.38 -6.41 -21.48
C ASP A 275 12.60 -5.69 -20.34
N ALA A 276 12.96 -4.45 -20.05
CA ALA A 276 12.26 -3.64 -19.05
C ALA A 276 10.79 -3.35 -19.44
N LYS A 277 10.54 -3.06 -20.73
CA LYS A 277 9.18 -2.90 -21.27
C LYS A 277 8.35 -4.16 -21.09
N GLN A 278 8.89 -5.32 -21.43
CA GLN A 278 8.17 -6.59 -21.26
C GLN A 278 7.87 -6.89 -19.79
N ALA A 279 8.83 -6.66 -18.90
CA ALA A 279 8.61 -6.82 -17.46
C ALA A 279 7.51 -5.86 -16.95
N ARG A 280 7.46 -4.60 -17.43
CA ARG A 280 6.42 -3.63 -17.06
C ARG A 280 5.04 -4.05 -17.57
N LEU A 281 4.95 -4.55 -18.79
CA LEU A 281 3.71 -5.08 -19.36
C LEU A 281 3.22 -6.31 -18.58
N SER A 282 4.12 -7.19 -18.17
CA SER A 282 3.79 -8.35 -17.33
C SER A 282 3.31 -7.94 -15.94
N LEU A 283 3.81 -6.84 -15.39
CA LEU A 283 3.32 -6.30 -14.12
C LEU A 283 1.90 -5.75 -14.23
N ALA A 284 1.61 -5.06 -15.34
CA ALA A 284 0.26 -4.54 -15.62
C ALA A 284 -0.74 -5.68 -15.95
N ALA A 285 -0.25 -6.75 -16.60
CA ALA A 285 -1.05 -7.93 -16.91
C ALA A 285 -1.20 -8.90 -15.72
N LYS A 286 -0.35 -8.80 -14.68
CA LYS A 286 -0.66 -9.47 -13.41
C LYS A 286 -1.94 -8.83 -12.91
N PRO A 287 -3.04 -9.56 -12.80
CA PRO A 287 -4.22 -9.01 -12.19
C PRO A 287 -3.73 -8.44 -10.84
N GLN A 288 -4.02 -7.19 -10.56
CA GLN A 288 -4.31 -6.82 -9.18
C GLN A 288 -5.48 -7.73 -8.87
N VAL A 289 -5.19 -8.93 -8.34
CA VAL A 289 -6.19 -9.98 -8.21
C VAL A 289 -7.11 -9.58 -7.08
N LYS A 290 -8.03 -8.68 -7.38
CA LYS A 290 -9.38 -8.84 -6.84
C LYS A 290 -9.88 -10.09 -7.54
N ALA A 291 -9.95 -11.21 -6.82
CA ALA A 291 -10.62 -12.39 -7.34
C ALA A 291 -12.01 -11.92 -7.79
N GLY A 292 -12.33 -12.08 -9.07
CA GLY A 292 -13.60 -11.66 -9.61
C GLY A 292 -13.69 -10.28 -10.27
N VAL A 293 -12.60 -9.68 -10.78
CA VAL A 293 -12.65 -8.49 -11.64
C VAL A 293 -12.28 -8.80 -13.09
N ALA A 294 -12.80 -8.00 -14.01
CA ALA A 294 -12.46 -7.98 -15.42
C ALA A 294 -12.00 -6.56 -15.81
N VAL A 295 -11.03 -6.48 -16.70
CA VAL A 295 -10.56 -5.21 -17.26
C VAL A 295 -11.09 -5.07 -18.68
N LEU A 296 -11.82 -3.98 -18.93
CA LEU A 296 -12.32 -3.59 -20.23
C LEU A 296 -11.46 -2.46 -20.78
N GLN A 297 -10.83 -2.67 -21.91
CA GLN A 297 -10.12 -1.65 -22.66
C GLN A 297 -11.10 -0.97 -23.62
N VAL A 298 -11.36 0.31 -23.40
CA VAL A 298 -12.34 1.09 -24.17
C VAL A 298 -11.61 2.20 -24.93
N PRO A 299 -11.44 2.07 -26.27
CA PRO A 299 -10.95 3.16 -27.09
C PRO A 299 -11.94 4.34 -27.06
N VAL A 300 -11.45 5.52 -26.77
CA VAL A 300 -12.28 6.73 -26.69
C VAL A 300 -11.68 7.88 -27.48
N PRO A 301 -12.50 8.75 -28.10
CA PRO A 301 -12.02 10.01 -28.69
C PRO A 301 -11.52 10.94 -27.58
N ASP A 302 -10.42 11.66 -27.84
CA ASP A 302 -9.90 12.65 -26.90
C ASP A 302 -10.69 13.96 -27.04
N ARG A 303 -11.83 14.02 -26.35
CA ARG A 303 -12.72 15.19 -26.33
C ARG A 303 -13.32 15.41 -24.95
N PRO A 304 -13.64 16.67 -24.60
CA PRO A 304 -14.34 16.96 -23.35
C PRO A 304 -15.65 16.16 -23.23
N GLY A 305 -15.91 15.61 -22.03
CA GLY A 305 -17.14 14.90 -21.70
C GLY A 305 -17.12 13.40 -21.96
N VAL A 306 -16.16 12.84 -22.70
CA VAL A 306 -16.13 11.41 -23.03
C VAL A 306 -16.03 10.50 -21.78
N LEU A 307 -15.28 10.91 -20.79
CA LEU A 307 -15.19 10.18 -19.52
C LEU A 307 -16.52 10.20 -18.75
N ALA A 308 -17.22 11.35 -18.79
CA ALA A 308 -18.55 11.44 -18.20
C ALA A 308 -19.55 10.51 -18.91
N GLU A 309 -19.47 10.39 -20.24
CA GLU A 309 -20.30 9.45 -21.01
C GLU A 309 -20.01 8.00 -20.60
N VAL A 310 -18.73 7.60 -20.51
CA VAL A 310 -18.33 6.25 -20.12
C VAL A 310 -18.81 5.93 -18.69
N THR A 311 -18.56 6.83 -17.73
CA THR A 311 -18.94 6.59 -16.33
C THR A 311 -20.46 6.64 -16.12
N ALA A 312 -21.20 7.51 -16.83
CA ALA A 312 -22.65 7.52 -16.81
C ALA A 312 -23.23 6.21 -17.39
N THR A 313 -22.66 5.70 -18.48
CA THR A 313 -23.06 4.40 -19.07
C THR A 313 -22.93 3.27 -18.07
N MET A 314 -21.82 3.21 -17.32
CA MET A 314 -21.63 2.20 -16.28
C MET A 314 -22.65 2.37 -15.14
N SER A 315 -22.92 3.60 -14.71
CA SER A 315 -23.90 3.90 -13.67
C SER A 315 -25.32 3.51 -14.08
N GLU A 316 -25.73 3.81 -15.32
CA GLU A 316 -27.04 3.44 -15.86
C GLU A 316 -27.21 1.92 -15.99
N ALA A 317 -26.12 1.21 -16.28
CA ALA A 317 -26.10 -0.25 -16.30
C ALA A 317 -26.02 -0.90 -14.90
N GLY A 318 -25.94 -0.11 -13.84
CA GLY A 318 -25.78 -0.61 -12.47
C GLY A 318 -24.43 -1.27 -12.21
N VAL A 319 -23.42 -0.98 -13.05
CA VAL A 319 -22.07 -1.55 -12.95
C VAL A 319 -21.18 -0.61 -12.16
N ASN A 320 -20.62 -1.12 -11.06
CA ASN A 320 -19.60 -0.39 -10.30
C ASN A 320 -18.26 -0.41 -11.01
N ILE A 321 -17.61 0.76 -11.12
CA ILE A 321 -16.23 0.88 -11.62
C ILE A 321 -15.29 0.74 -10.43
N GLU A 322 -14.51 -0.34 -10.40
CA GLU A 322 -13.54 -0.63 -9.34
C GLU A 322 -12.23 0.17 -9.50
N ASP A 323 -11.83 0.40 -10.76
CA ASP A 323 -10.67 1.22 -11.13
C ASP A 323 -10.85 1.80 -12.52
N LEU A 324 -10.26 2.98 -12.76
CA LEU A 324 -10.30 3.65 -14.04
C LEU A 324 -8.92 4.24 -14.35
N GLN A 325 -8.31 3.81 -15.44
CA GLN A 325 -7.05 4.32 -15.93
C GLN A 325 -7.21 4.91 -17.32
N ILE A 326 -6.58 6.06 -17.55
CA ILE A 326 -6.60 6.74 -18.85
C ILE A 326 -5.21 6.62 -19.45
N VAL A 327 -5.15 6.05 -20.66
CA VAL A 327 -3.91 5.95 -21.45
C VAL A 327 -4.06 6.86 -22.66
N HIS A 328 -3.32 7.97 -22.69
CA HIS A 328 -3.29 8.87 -23.85
C HIS A 328 -2.42 8.28 -24.96
N SER A 329 -2.89 8.38 -26.22
CA SER A 329 -2.05 8.06 -27.36
C SER A 329 -0.99 9.16 -27.57
N PRO A 330 0.28 8.79 -27.79
CA PRO A 330 1.33 9.78 -28.09
C PRO A 330 1.06 10.61 -29.36
N GLU A 331 0.22 10.10 -30.26
CA GLU A 331 -0.09 10.71 -31.57
C GLU A 331 -1.30 11.67 -31.52
N GLY A 332 -1.96 11.84 -30.34
CA GLY A 332 -3.11 12.71 -30.17
C GLY A 332 -4.41 12.19 -30.81
N GLY A 333 -5.56 12.75 -30.40
CA GLY A 333 -6.88 12.52 -31.02
C GLY A 333 -7.61 11.25 -30.58
N ARG A 334 -6.96 10.29 -29.94
CA ARG A 334 -7.58 9.10 -29.32
C ARG A 334 -6.91 8.78 -28.00
N GLY A 335 -7.71 8.34 -27.04
CA GLY A 335 -7.26 7.78 -25.77
C GLY A 335 -7.83 6.38 -25.59
N THR A 336 -7.37 5.69 -24.58
CA THR A 336 -7.93 4.42 -24.15
C THR A 336 -8.26 4.51 -22.67
N VAL A 337 -9.46 4.14 -22.30
CA VAL A 337 -9.87 4.00 -20.89
C VAL A 337 -9.84 2.53 -20.53
N HIS A 338 -9.10 2.18 -19.50
CA HIS A 338 -9.15 0.86 -18.89
C HIS A 338 -10.13 0.94 -17.71
N LEU A 339 -11.23 0.22 -17.83
CA LEU A 339 -12.23 0.08 -16.77
C LEU A 339 -12.06 -1.28 -16.10
N THR A 340 -11.87 -1.27 -14.80
CA THR A 340 -11.92 -2.49 -14.00
C THR A 340 -13.31 -2.59 -13.37
N VAL A 341 -14.00 -3.68 -13.63
CA VAL A 341 -15.34 -3.98 -13.11
C VAL A 341 -15.37 -5.38 -12.49
N ALA A 342 -16.35 -5.68 -11.66
CA ALA A 342 -16.54 -7.05 -11.17
C ALA A 342 -16.73 -8.02 -12.36
N SER A 343 -16.10 -9.21 -12.34
CA SER A 343 -16.19 -10.19 -13.42
C SER A 343 -17.65 -10.62 -13.71
N ALA A 344 -18.47 -10.67 -12.68
CA ALA A 344 -19.89 -10.97 -12.80
C ALA A 344 -20.68 -9.89 -13.57
N ALA A 345 -20.18 -8.65 -13.58
CA ALA A 345 -20.82 -7.50 -14.25
C ALA A 345 -20.14 -7.16 -15.59
N ALA A 346 -19.12 -7.91 -16.00
CA ALA A 346 -18.31 -7.57 -17.18
C ALA A 346 -19.11 -7.67 -18.49
N GLU A 347 -20.00 -8.65 -18.62
CA GLU A 347 -20.87 -8.80 -19.81
C GLU A 347 -21.88 -7.65 -19.91
N ASP A 348 -22.49 -7.26 -18.80
CA ASP A 348 -23.42 -6.12 -18.75
C ASP A 348 -22.69 -4.80 -19.08
N ALA A 349 -21.48 -4.63 -18.55
CA ALA A 349 -20.63 -3.48 -18.87
C ALA A 349 -20.25 -3.41 -20.35
N GLU A 350 -19.86 -4.54 -20.96
CA GLU A 350 -19.54 -4.60 -22.40
C GLU A 350 -20.76 -4.28 -23.26
N LEU A 351 -21.93 -4.83 -22.89
CA LEU A 351 -23.17 -4.59 -23.63
C LEU A 351 -23.55 -3.12 -23.57
N ALA A 352 -23.58 -2.52 -22.37
CA ALA A 352 -23.92 -1.12 -22.18
C ALA A 352 -22.99 -0.17 -22.94
N LEU A 353 -21.68 -0.46 -22.94
CA LEU A 353 -20.70 0.34 -23.69
C LEU A 353 -20.93 0.23 -25.21
N ARG A 354 -21.24 -0.97 -25.74
CA ARG A 354 -21.52 -1.17 -27.17
C ARG A 354 -22.81 -0.45 -27.62
N GLU A 355 -23.83 -0.40 -26.77
CA GLU A 355 -25.07 0.34 -27.03
C GLU A 355 -24.84 1.86 -27.17
N ARG A 356 -23.75 2.37 -26.57
CA ARG A 356 -23.30 3.75 -26.66
C ARG A 356 -22.18 3.98 -27.69
N TRP A 357 -22.00 3.02 -28.61
CA TRP A 357 -21.01 3.08 -29.71
C TRP A 357 -19.55 3.04 -29.28
N PHE A 358 -19.27 2.60 -28.06
CA PHE A 358 -17.91 2.25 -27.66
C PHE A 358 -17.57 0.82 -28.08
N GLU A 359 -16.30 0.57 -28.32
CA GLU A 359 -15.80 -0.76 -28.70
C GLU A 359 -14.94 -1.35 -27.56
N PRO A 360 -15.55 -1.85 -26.48
CA PRO A 360 -14.82 -2.44 -25.38
C PRO A 360 -14.15 -3.75 -25.80
N LEU A 361 -12.89 -3.92 -25.39
CA LEU A 361 -12.15 -5.16 -25.49
C LEU A 361 -11.84 -5.68 -24.09
N ARG A 362 -12.31 -6.88 -23.78
CA ARG A 362 -11.99 -7.52 -22.51
C ARG A 362 -10.55 -8.05 -22.56
N LEU A 363 -9.72 -7.61 -21.61
CA LEU A 363 -8.39 -8.14 -21.43
C LEU A 363 -8.48 -9.46 -20.65
N ALA A 364 -7.78 -10.50 -21.14
CA ALA A 364 -7.81 -11.87 -20.60
C ALA A 364 -7.08 -11.98 -19.25
#